data_36ec993aaea343ed26547bbce1e3438d
#
_entry.id   36ec993aaea343ed26547bbce1e3438d
#
_cell.length_a   1.000
_cell.length_b   1.000
_cell.length_c   1.000
_cell.angle_alpha   90.00
_cell.angle_beta   90.00
_cell.angle_gamma   90.00
#
_symmetry.space_group_name_H-M   'P 1'
#
loop_
_entity.id
_entity.type
_entity.pdbx_description
1 polymer ?
#
loop_
_entity_poly.entity_id
_entity_poly.type
_entity_poly.pdbx_seq_one_letter_code
_entity_poly.pdbx_strand_id
1 'polypeptide(L)'
;MELLQIKNEGKIVICNAGNFYIAIGKDAVLLSEMLGLKLTCFKPEICKVGFPISSLEKYMGLIKEKEYSYIVYYFNKEKGELEILLEYEGKNKNEMYIERLNCYMCKHNTMPYKKEDKYMLALAKLYEKETEKKKEGKQKKEKKWFKRKKKKTN
;
A
#
# COMPACT_ATOMS: atom_id res chain seq x y z
N MET A 1 -4.11 -1.69 1.55
CA MET A 1 -3.38 -0.71 0.71
C MET A 1 -2.99 0.54 1.49
N GLU A 2 -3.88 1.19 2.24
CA GLU A 2 -3.52 2.36 3.07
C GLU A 2 -2.34 2.09 3.99
N LEU A 3 -2.30 0.93 4.64
CA LEU A 3 -1.17 0.51 5.49
C LEU A 3 0.13 0.31 4.71
N LEU A 4 0.03 -0.17 3.46
CA LEU A 4 1.19 -0.28 2.59
C LEU A 4 1.71 1.09 2.17
N GLN A 5 0.82 2.07 1.96
CA GLN A 5 1.21 3.45 1.68
C GLN A 5 1.93 4.09 2.87
N ILE A 6 1.46 3.85 4.09
CA ILE A 6 2.13 4.31 5.31
C ILE A 6 3.52 3.66 5.46
N LYS A 7 3.63 2.37 5.16
CA LYS A 7 4.90 1.63 5.23
C LYS A 7 5.92 2.08 4.19
N ASN A 8 5.44 2.48 3.02
CA ASN A 8 6.25 2.87 1.87
C ASN A 8 6.07 4.37 1.55
N GLU A 9 6.28 5.19 2.55
CA GLU A 9 6.13 6.64 2.42
C GLU A 9 6.94 7.19 1.24
N GLY A 10 6.30 8.03 0.44
CA GLY A 10 6.89 8.62 -0.77
C GLY A 10 6.89 7.73 -2.01
N LYS A 11 6.60 6.43 -1.91
CA LYS A 11 6.47 5.54 -3.06
C LYS A 11 5.02 5.43 -3.52
N ILE A 12 4.84 5.30 -4.83
CA ILE A 12 3.55 4.92 -5.41
C ILE A 12 3.32 3.43 -5.13
N VAL A 13 2.29 3.10 -4.36
CA VAL A 13 1.96 1.72 -4.00
C VAL A 13 0.93 1.16 -4.97
N ILE A 14 1.31 0.11 -5.67
CA ILE A 14 0.48 -0.59 -6.65
C ILE A 14 0.35 -2.05 -6.22
N CYS A 15 -0.86 -2.59 -6.31
CA CYS A 15 -1.12 -3.95 -5.87
C CYS A 15 -1.92 -4.75 -6.91
N ASN A 16 -1.58 -6.01 -7.06
CA ASN A 16 -2.36 -6.93 -7.87
C ASN A 16 -3.72 -7.21 -7.20
N ALA A 17 -4.79 -7.07 -7.97
CA ALA A 17 -6.17 -7.36 -7.58
C ALA A 17 -6.84 -8.19 -8.68
N GLY A 18 -6.63 -9.50 -8.66
CA GLY A 18 -7.12 -10.39 -9.70
C GLY A 18 -6.44 -10.14 -11.05
N ASN A 19 -7.21 -9.75 -12.07
CA ASN A 19 -6.73 -9.48 -13.42
C ASN A 19 -6.21 -8.04 -13.62
N PHE A 20 -6.17 -7.25 -12.56
CA PHE A 20 -5.75 -5.85 -12.60
C PHE A 20 -4.67 -5.56 -11.57
N TYR A 21 -3.88 -4.54 -11.85
CA TYR A 21 -3.13 -3.80 -10.85
C TYR A 21 -3.90 -2.56 -10.48
N ILE A 22 -3.97 -2.23 -9.20
CA ILE A 22 -4.68 -1.06 -8.68
C ILE A 22 -3.79 -0.23 -7.76
N ALA A 23 -4.03 1.07 -7.76
CA ALA A 23 -3.56 2.01 -6.75
C ALA A 23 -4.76 2.74 -6.16
N ILE A 24 -4.65 3.22 -4.90
CA ILE A 24 -5.73 3.91 -4.20
C ILE A 24 -5.29 5.26 -3.64
N GLY A 25 -6.29 6.08 -3.28
CA GLY A 25 -6.08 7.34 -2.58
C GLY A 25 -5.14 8.28 -3.35
N LYS A 26 -4.13 8.81 -2.65
CA LYS A 26 -3.15 9.74 -3.23
C LYS A 26 -2.41 9.19 -4.44
N ASP A 27 -2.09 7.88 -4.43
CA ASP A 27 -1.40 7.24 -5.54
C ASP A 27 -2.31 7.12 -6.76
N ALA A 28 -3.60 6.86 -6.55
CA ALA A 28 -4.59 6.82 -7.63
C ALA A 28 -4.75 8.19 -8.29
N VAL A 29 -4.79 9.26 -7.53
CA VAL A 29 -4.90 10.63 -8.07
C VAL A 29 -3.67 10.97 -8.89
N LEU A 30 -2.48 10.73 -8.36
CA LEU A 30 -1.23 10.98 -9.08
C LEU A 30 -1.15 10.18 -10.39
N LEU A 31 -1.49 8.88 -10.35
CA LEU A 31 -1.47 8.03 -11.55
C LEU A 31 -2.55 8.43 -12.57
N SER A 32 -3.71 8.90 -12.10
CA SER A 32 -4.75 9.44 -12.98
C SER A 32 -4.26 10.67 -13.73
N GLU A 33 -3.66 11.62 -13.03
CA GLU A 33 -3.11 12.85 -13.63
C GLU A 33 -1.93 12.57 -14.56
N MET A 34 -1.03 11.69 -14.14
CA MET A 34 0.22 11.39 -14.84
C MET A 34 0.03 10.50 -16.07
N LEU A 35 -0.88 9.52 -16.00
CA LEU A 35 -1.05 8.46 -16.99
C LEU A 35 -2.40 8.50 -17.71
N GLY A 36 -3.29 9.44 -17.36
CA GLY A 36 -4.63 9.52 -17.90
C GLY A 36 -5.55 8.36 -17.52
N LEU A 37 -5.25 7.67 -16.41
CA LEU A 37 -6.07 6.56 -15.92
C LEU A 37 -7.37 7.08 -15.28
N LYS A 38 -8.48 6.42 -15.56
CA LYS A 38 -9.78 6.79 -15.00
C LYS A 38 -9.86 6.52 -13.51
N LEU A 39 -10.14 7.56 -12.72
CA LEU A 39 -10.49 7.42 -11.31
C LEU A 39 -11.87 6.75 -11.16
N THR A 40 -11.93 5.78 -10.26
CA THR A 40 -13.16 5.09 -9.87
C THR A 40 -13.23 4.99 -8.35
N CYS A 41 -14.34 4.51 -7.79
CA CYS A 41 -14.49 4.34 -6.35
C CYS A 41 -13.95 2.97 -5.92
N PHE A 42 -13.11 2.95 -4.87
CA PHE A 42 -12.67 1.71 -4.21
C PHE A 42 -13.57 1.37 -3.02
N LYS A 43 -13.80 2.34 -2.17
CA LYS A 43 -14.78 2.34 -1.07
C LYS A 43 -15.21 3.79 -0.82
N PRO A 44 -16.23 4.05 0.00
CA PRO A 44 -16.60 5.43 0.33
C PRO A 44 -15.36 6.26 0.72
N GLU A 45 -15.22 7.44 0.14
CA GLU A 45 -14.13 8.40 0.36
C GLU A 45 -12.75 7.98 -0.19
N ILE A 46 -12.61 6.82 -0.84
CA ILE A 46 -11.32 6.38 -1.41
C ILE A 46 -11.46 6.08 -2.90
N CYS A 47 -10.72 6.85 -3.69
CA CYS A 47 -10.59 6.62 -5.12
C CYS A 47 -9.60 5.50 -5.43
N LYS A 48 -9.75 4.86 -6.59
CA LYS A 48 -8.79 3.95 -7.16
C LYS A 48 -8.59 4.23 -8.66
N VAL A 49 -7.44 3.84 -9.15
CA VAL A 49 -7.18 3.60 -10.58
C VAL A 49 -6.77 2.15 -10.75
N GLY A 50 -6.94 1.64 -11.95
CA GLY A 50 -6.51 0.28 -12.26
C GLY A 50 -6.17 0.13 -13.74
N PHE A 51 -5.31 -0.84 -14.02
CA PHE A 51 -4.93 -1.23 -15.37
C PHE A 51 -4.75 -2.75 -15.45
N PRO A 52 -4.94 -3.37 -16.64
CA PRO A 52 -4.81 -4.80 -16.83
C PRO A 52 -3.38 -5.30 -16.51
N ILE A 53 -3.24 -6.54 -16.06
CA ILE A 53 -1.94 -7.18 -15.79
C ILE A 53 -1.00 -7.08 -16.99
N SER A 54 -1.52 -7.28 -18.21
CA SER A 54 -0.74 -7.21 -19.46
C SER A 54 -0.12 -5.84 -19.73
N SER A 55 -0.57 -4.80 -19.06
CA SER A 55 -0.08 -3.43 -19.23
C SER A 55 0.93 -3.00 -18.16
N LEU A 56 1.35 -3.91 -17.26
CA LEU A 56 2.24 -3.58 -16.14
C LEU A 56 3.54 -2.93 -16.60
N GLU A 57 4.25 -3.57 -17.52
CA GLU A 57 5.55 -3.07 -18.01
C GLU A 57 5.43 -1.68 -18.62
N LYS A 58 4.38 -1.46 -19.43
CA LYS A 58 4.10 -0.16 -20.04
C LYS A 58 3.97 0.94 -18.98
N TYR A 59 3.12 0.73 -17.98
CA TYR A 59 2.86 1.75 -16.97
C TYR A 59 4.03 1.94 -16.02
N MET A 60 4.74 0.87 -15.66
CA MET A 60 5.96 0.98 -14.85
C MET A 60 7.05 1.74 -15.60
N GLY A 61 7.20 1.52 -16.91
CA GLY A 61 8.09 2.30 -17.77
C GLY A 61 7.77 3.80 -17.73
N LEU A 62 6.49 4.17 -17.90
CA LEU A 62 6.04 5.57 -17.88
C LEU A 62 6.27 6.24 -16.50
N ILE A 63 6.04 5.52 -15.39
CA ILE A 63 6.30 6.04 -14.06
C ILE A 63 7.80 6.25 -13.85
N LYS A 64 8.61 5.31 -14.32
CA LYS A 64 10.07 5.37 -14.25
C LYS A 64 10.64 6.52 -15.09
N GLU A 65 10.12 6.78 -16.28
CA GLU A 65 10.50 7.92 -17.12
C GLU A 65 10.26 9.26 -16.39
N LYS A 66 9.23 9.33 -15.58
CA LYS A 66 8.93 10.50 -14.72
C LYS A 66 9.70 10.48 -13.40
N GLU A 67 10.61 9.55 -13.22
CA GLU A 67 11.48 9.38 -12.05
C GLU A 67 10.74 9.28 -10.70
N TYR A 68 9.48 8.80 -10.68
CA TYR A 68 8.76 8.53 -9.44
C TYR A 68 9.13 7.20 -8.83
N SER A 69 9.33 7.18 -7.51
CA SER A 69 9.53 5.93 -6.75
C SER A 69 8.24 5.13 -6.69
N TYR A 70 8.31 3.83 -6.91
CA TYR A 70 7.16 2.93 -6.82
C TYR A 70 7.50 1.59 -6.21
N ILE A 71 6.47 0.91 -5.72
CA ILE A 71 6.52 -0.48 -5.25
C ILE A 71 5.27 -1.22 -5.69
N VAL A 72 5.46 -2.39 -6.27
CA VAL A 72 4.38 -3.25 -6.78
C VAL A 72 4.31 -4.52 -5.95
N TYR A 73 3.12 -4.79 -5.40
CA TYR A 73 2.84 -6.00 -4.65
C TYR A 73 1.97 -6.96 -5.46
N TYR A 74 2.20 -8.26 -5.29
CA TYR A 74 1.32 -9.31 -5.76
C TYR A 74 0.92 -10.23 -4.62
N PHE A 75 -0.20 -10.93 -4.78
CA PHE A 75 -0.67 -11.90 -3.81
C PHE A 75 -0.13 -13.29 -4.17
N ASN A 76 0.76 -13.81 -3.34
CA ASN A 76 1.23 -15.18 -3.45
C ASN A 76 0.16 -16.14 -2.90
N LYS A 77 -0.51 -16.87 -3.79
CA LYS A 77 -1.62 -17.77 -3.43
C LYS A 77 -1.17 -18.95 -2.56
N GLU A 78 0.05 -19.44 -2.77
CA GLU A 78 0.59 -20.59 -2.03
C GLU A 78 0.88 -20.24 -0.58
N LYS A 79 1.47 -19.07 -0.35
CA LYS A 79 1.80 -18.58 0.98
C LYS A 79 0.66 -17.81 1.65
N GLY A 80 -0.33 -17.38 0.89
CA GLY A 80 -1.43 -16.54 1.37
C GLY A 80 -0.97 -15.13 1.82
N GLU A 81 0.12 -14.64 1.26
CA GLU A 81 0.78 -13.38 1.65
C GLU A 81 1.00 -12.46 0.45
N LEU A 82 1.14 -11.16 0.76
CA LEU A 82 1.58 -10.17 -0.22
C LEU A 82 3.11 -10.17 -0.28
N GLU A 83 3.65 -10.24 -1.49
CA GLU A 83 5.07 -10.16 -1.79
C GLU A 83 5.36 -9.00 -2.74
N ILE A 84 6.57 -8.49 -2.69
CA ILE A 84 7.03 -7.43 -3.60
C ILE A 84 7.36 -8.09 -4.94
N LEU A 85 6.75 -7.60 -6.00
CA LEU A 85 7.04 -8.00 -7.37
C LEU A 85 8.11 -7.11 -8.00
N LEU A 86 7.95 -5.79 -7.87
CA LEU A 86 8.83 -4.77 -8.44
C LEU A 86 9.00 -3.63 -7.45
N GLU A 87 10.17 -3.03 -7.45
CA GLU A 87 10.47 -1.84 -6.67
C GLU A 87 11.44 -0.95 -7.45
N TYR A 88 11.23 0.36 -7.41
CA TYR A 88 12.08 1.34 -8.04
C TYR A 88 12.19 2.59 -7.17
N GLU A 89 13.43 3.06 -6.98
CA GLU A 89 13.73 4.32 -6.32
C GLU A 89 14.05 5.37 -7.37
N GLY A 90 13.14 6.33 -7.55
CA GLY A 90 13.32 7.49 -8.39
C GLY A 90 13.71 8.71 -7.57
N LYS A 91 13.93 9.83 -8.25
CA LYS A 91 14.22 11.13 -7.60
C LYS A 91 12.96 11.76 -7.00
N ASN A 92 11.79 11.51 -7.64
CA ASN A 92 10.52 12.07 -7.24
C ASN A 92 9.79 11.12 -6.30
N LYS A 93 9.19 11.69 -5.26
CA LYS A 93 8.36 10.98 -4.29
C LYS A 93 6.93 11.49 -4.35
N ASN A 94 5.97 10.62 -4.08
CA ASN A 94 4.57 11.02 -3.95
C ASN A 94 4.34 11.60 -2.55
N GLU A 95 4.57 12.88 -2.38
CA GLU A 95 4.35 13.63 -1.13
C GLU A 95 2.95 14.25 -1.06
N MET A 96 2.06 13.91 -2.01
CA MET A 96 0.72 14.45 -2.04
C MET A 96 -0.03 14.09 -0.75
N TYR A 97 -0.39 15.09 0.04
CA TYR A 97 -1.28 14.95 1.18
C TYR A 97 -2.71 15.10 0.68
N ILE A 98 -3.49 14.05 0.77
CA ILE A 98 -4.91 14.09 0.47
C ILE A 98 -5.64 13.91 1.80
N GLU A 99 -6.08 15.02 2.39
CA GLU A 99 -7.21 14.94 3.33
C GLU A 99 -8.34 14.23 2.62
N ARG A 100 -8.86 13.17 3.24
CA ARG A 100 -9.95 12.32 2.73
C ARG A 100 -10.66 12.94 1.55
N LEU A 101 -10.25 12.56 0.34
CA LEU A 101 -10.91 13.02 -0.86
C LEU A 101 -12.38 12.59 -0.75
N ASN A 102 -13.25 13.57 -0.64
CA ASN A 102 -14.64 13.36 -0.99
C ASN A 102 -14.64 12.84 -2.43
N CYS A 103 -14.61 11.52 -2.57
CA CYS A 103 -14.66 10.92 -3.88
C CYS A 103 -16.00 11.33 -4.52
N TYR A 104 -15.93 12.30 -5.41
CA TYR A 104 -17.11 12.81 -6.15
C TYR A 104 -17.88 11.69 -6.84
N MET A 105 -17.18 10.59 -7.14
CA MET A 105 -17.71 9.40 -7.77
C MET A 105 -18.49 8.49 -6.80
N CYS A 106 -18.22 8.58 -5.51
CA CYS A 106 -18.87 7.72 -4.50
C CYS A 106 -20.34 8.01 -4.27
N LYS A 107 -20.85 9.18 -4.71
CA LYS A 107 -22.29 9.50 -4.64
C LYS A 107 -23.16 8.63 -5.56
N HIS A 108 -22.56 7.93 -6.54
CA HIS A 108 -23.30 7.25 -7.61
C HIS A 108 -22.99 5.76 -7.79
N ASN A 109 -21.97 5.19 -7.12
CA ASN A 109 -21.61 3.78 -7.27
C ASN A 109 -21.12 3.17 -5.95
N THR A 110 -22.06 2.95 -5.04
CA THR A 110 -21.81 2.07 -3.88
C THR A 110 -21.81 0.63 -4.34
N MET A 111 -20.67 0.15 -4.85
CA MET A 111 -20.43 -1.29 -4.91
C MET A 111 -20.33 -1.79 -3.47
N PRO A 112 -21.17 -2.73 -3.03
CA PRO A 112 -21.05 -3.26 -1.68
C PRO A 112 -19.69 -3.93 -1.54
N TYR A 113 -18.94 -3.49 -0.55
CA TYR A 113 -17.69 -4.11 -0.15
C TYR A 113 -17.95 -5.58 0.21
N LYS A 114 -17.43 -6.51 -0.57
CA LYS A 114 -17.47 -7.93 -0.19
C LYS A 114 -16.43 -8.14 0.90
N LYS A 115 -16.90 -8.42 2.11
CA LYS A 115 -16.08 -8.74 3.31
C LYS A 115 -15.06 -9.87 3.11
N GLU A 116 -15.13 -10.57 1.99
CA GLU A 116 -14.35 -11.77 1.67
C GLU A 116 -13.26 -11.55 0.61
N ASP A 117 -12.86 -10.31 0.38
CA ASP A 117 -11.76 -10.06 -0.54
C ASP A 117 -10.45 -10.61 0.06
N LYS A 118 -9.92 -11.65 -0.57
CA LYS A 118 -8.65 -12.32 -0.20
C LYS A 118 -7.50 -11.31 -0.03
N TYR A 119 -7.57 -10.22 -0.76
CA TYR A 119 -6.65 -9.12 -0.72
C TYR A 119 -6.71 -8.35 0.60
N MET A 120 -7.90 -8.04 1.09
CA MET A 120 -8.08 -7.37 2.40
C MET A 120 -7.68 -8.26 3.56
N LEU A 121 -7.91 -9.59 3.44
CA LEU A 121 -7.41 -10.58 4.40
C LEU A 121 -5.88 -10.61 4.44
N ALA A 122 -5.22 -10.54 3.28
CA ALA A 122 -3.76 -10.51 3.21
C ALA A 122 -3.19 -9.22 3.83
N LEU A 123 -3.84 -8.06 3.61
CA LEU A 123 -3.49 -6.80 4.25
C LEU A 123 -3.66 -6.85 5.77
N ALA A 124 -4.77 -7.42 6.25
CA ALA A 124 -5.01 -7.59 7.68
C ALA A 124 -3.91 -8.45 8.33
N LYS A 125 -3.55 -9.58 7.72
CA LYS A 125 -2.46 -10.44 8.18
C LYS A 125 -1.09 -9.74 8.20
N LEU A 126 -0.81 -8.91 7.19
CA LEU A 126 0.42 -8.13 7.16
C LEU A 126 0.49 -7.14 8.34
N TYR A 127 -0.63 -6.49 8.63
CA TYR A 127 -0.75 -5.55 9.75
C TYR A 127 -0.59 -6.24 11.11
N GLU A 128 -1.22 -7.40 11.30
CA GLU A 128 -1.09 -8.20 12.52
C GLU A 128 0.37 -8.60 12.77
N LYS A 129 1.05 -9.14 11.75
CA LYS A 129 2.47 -9.50 11.85
C LYS A 129 3.38 -8.32 12.20
N GLU A 130 3.10 -7.13 11.65
CA GLU A 130 3.90 -5.94 11.97
C GLU A 130 3.65 -5.40 13.37
N THR A 131 2.39 -5.46 13.83
CA THR A 131 2.05 -5.06 15.21
C THR A 131 2.64 -6.01 16.24
N GLU A 132 2.66 -7.31 15.96
CA GLU A 132 3.30 -8.32 16.83
C GLU A 132 4.82 -8.11 16.90
N LYS A 133 5.50 -7.93 15.79
CA LYS A 133 6.95 -7.62 15.77
C LYS A 133 7.29 -6.35 16.55
N LYS A 134 6.44 -5.32 16.47
CA LYS A 134 6.63 -4.08 17.26
C LYS A 134 6.43 -4.32 18.76
N LYS A 135 5.46 -5.15 19.14
CA LYS A 135 5.24 -5.52 20.56
C LYS A 135 6.41 -6.33 21.11
N GLU A 136 6.89 -7.34 20.37
CA GLU A 136 8.06 -8.14 20.77
C GLU A 136 9.34 -7.29 20.86
N GLY A 137 9.55 -6.37 19.93
CA GLY A 137 10.67 -5.43 19.95
C GLY A 137 10.67 -4.52 21.17
N LYS A 138 9.48 -4.02 21.59
CA LYS A 138 9.32 -3.22 22.81
C LYS A 138 9.61 -4.06 24.05
N GLN A 139 9.04 -5.26 24.16
CA GLN A 139 9.27 -6.15 25.32
C GLN A 139 10.75 -6.57 25.45
N LYS A 140 11.44 -6.84 24.34
CA LYS A 140 12.88 -7.14 24.36
C LYS A 140 13.72 -5.95 24.84
N LYS A 141 13.36 -4.72 24.44
CA LYS A 141 14.03 -3.49 24.90
C LYS A 141 13.82 -3.25 26.38
N GLU A 142 12.60 -3.43 26.89
CA GLU A 142 12.27 -3.27 28.31
C GLU A 142 13.00 -4.32 29.17
N LYS A 143 12.97 -5.60 28.78
CA LYS A 143 13.71 -6.66 29.49
C LYS A 143 15.23 -6.39 29.51
N LYS A 144 15.79 -5.87 28.43
CA LYS A 144 17.22 -5.50 28.35
C LYS A 144 17.55 -4.29 29.25
N TRP A 145 16.64 -3.33 29.34
CA TRP A 145 16.76 -2.16 30.22
C TRP A 145 16.71 -2.55 31.71
N PHE A 146 15.74 -3.38 32.12
CA PHE A 146 15.63 -3.91 33.50
C PHE A 146 16.86 -4.73 33.89
N LYS A 147 17.40 -5.59 33.00
CA LYS A 147 18.63 -6.33 33.26
C LYS A 147 19.86 -5.42 33.44
N ARG A 148 19.95 -4.32 32.73
CA ARG A 148 21.04 -3.34 32.88
C ARG A 148 20.93 -2.56 34.18
N LYS A 149 19.73 -2.21 34.64
CA LYS A 149 19.52 -1.56 35.94
C LYS A 149 19.92 -2.47 37.10
N LYS A 150 19.51 -3.74 37.10
CA LYS A 150 19.88 -4.69 38.15
C LYS A 150 21.40 -4.93 38.29
N LYS A 151 22.17 -4.78 37.20
CA LYS A 151 23.66 -4.90 37.25
C LYS A 151 24.37 -3.65 37.78
N LYS A 152 23.69 -2.50 37.85
CA LYS A 152 24.29 -1.26 38.38
C LYS A 152 23.99 -1.01 39.87
N THR A 153 23.13 -1.82 40.51
CA THR A 153 22.74 -1.72 41.90
C THR A 153 23.37 -2.80 42.77
N ASN A 154 24.24 -3.63 42.24
CA ASN A 154 25.13 -4.52 42.94
C ASN A 154 26.59 -4.09 42.69
#